data_164fdfda4edeede5806976e300dc9b25
#
_entry.id   164fdfda4edeede5806976e300dc9b25
#
_cell.length_a   1.000
_cell.length_b   1.000
_cell.length_c   1.000
_cell.angle_alpha   90.00
_cell.angle_beta   90.00
_cell.angle_gamma   90.00
#
_symmetry.space_group_name_H-M   'P 1'
#
loop_
_entity.id
_entity.type
_entity.pdbx_description
1 polymer ?
#
loop_
_entity_poly.entity_id
_entity_poly.type
_entity_poly.pdbx_seq_one_letter_code
_entity_poly.pdbx_strand_id
1 'polypeptide(L)'
;MQIVFCNKYFFLNGGTEKYLYTIMNYLSAKGHTTIPFSIRYAGTWPSAYQNYFLAPPGDPEQAHLSNIRFSPANILRFLDRSTYSFEARIKLSRLLKAAHGTDIAYILNIYNYMSPSIIHTFKRHRIPVVMQIGDYNLLCPSYSLLRNGRPCTLCVQGQYYHGLKYRCVKNHLSASAVRVAAMYLQRLLGLYQLVDAIVVPCRFMKDKLIEGGFSENKTHILQYPVEPAIEPDETWHKKNYIVYFGRISYEKGLDTLICAFQKLNPPTDLYIIGRSYDGEAERLKALIQPHAKNRIHFPGFQSGQNLTKWIAEAMFSIVPSRWYDNAPLSIYESFLNGTPVLASRIGGIPEQIQECVTGQLFDPDSCDDLIQKMGWMLSNKDQLFQMGTAGQAYVNKTLLIKDHSERLMNLFEAVIADYTRR
;
A
#
# COMPACT_ATOMS: atom_id res chain seq x y z
N MET A 1 17.56 18.41 8.32
CA MET A 1 16.19 18.52 8.87
C MET A 1 15.96 17.45 9.92
N GLN A 2 15.10 17.77 10.91
CA GLN A 2 14.60 16.81 11.88
C GLN A 2 13.13 16.47 11.54
N ILE A 3 12.87 15.23 11.16
CA ILE A 3 11.59 14.79 10.59
C ILE A 3 10.95 13.75 11.51
N VAL A 4 9.69 13.98 11.93
CA VAL A 4 8.92 12.99 12.70
C VAL A 4 8.09 12.15 11.74
N PHE A 5 8.34 10.84 11.74
CA PHE A 5 7.63 9.85 10.94
C PHE A 5 6.56 9.15 11.77
N CYS A 6 5.29 9.27 11.37
CA CYS A 6 4.17 8.64 12.06
C CYS A 6 3.61 7.48 11.25
N ASN A 7 3.66 6.28 11.78
CA ASN A 7 3.02 5.09 11.19
C ASN A 7 2.56 4.14 12.31
N LYS A 8 1.48 3.38 12.04
CA LYS A 8 0.92 2.43 13.02
C LYS A 8 1.89 1.32 13.42
N TYR A 9 2.74 0.86 12.50
CA TYR A 9 3.74 -0.18 12.76
C TYR A 9 5.14 0.35 12.53
N PHE A 10 6.06 -0.04 13.40
CA PHE A 10 7.50 0.21 13.27
C PHE A 10 8.26 -1.13 13.26
N PHE A 11 7.85 -1.98 12.34
CA PHE A 11 8.44 -3.28 11.96
C PHE A 11 7.90 -3.67 10.59
N LEU A 12 8.56 -4.59 9.88
CA LEU A 12 8.16 -4.98 8.53
C LEU A 12 6.87 -5.83 8.56
N ASN A 13 5.77 -5.26 8.07
CA ASN A 13 4.47 -5.92 7.97
C ASN A 13 3.87 -5.87 6.56
N GLY A 14 4.28 -4.91 5.74
CA GLY A 14 3.79 -4.74 4.37
C GLY A 14 4.52 -3.65 3.59
N GLY A 15 3.96 -3.24 2.47
CA GLY A 15 4.57 -2.25 1.57
C GLY A 15 4.77 -0.87 2.22
N THR A 16 3.83 -0.42 3.05
CA THR A 16 3.94 0.86 3.75
C THR A 16 5.12 0.88 4.72
N GLU A 17 5.35 -0.21 5.45
CA GLU A 17 6.46 -0.31 6.40
C GLU A 17 7.80 -0.48 5.68
N LYS A 18 7.83 -1.21 4.55
CA LYS A 18 9.01 -1.27 3.67
C LYS A 18 9.36 0.14 3.17
N TYR A 19 8.40 0.88 2.66
CA TYR A 19 8.56 2.26 2.23
C TYR A 19 9.08 3.17 3.36
N LEU A 20 8.44 3.12 4.54
CA LEU A 20 8.86 3.89 5.72
C LEU A 20 10.32 3.64 6.08
N TYR A 21 10.71 2.38 6.18
CA TYR A 21 12.07 1.97 6.54
C TYR A 21 13.09 2.45 5.50
N THR A 22 12.79 2.23 4.22
CA THR A 22 13.65 2.65 3.11
C THR A 22 13.90 4.16 3.12
N ILE A 23 12.83 4.98 3.27
CA ILE A 23 12.95 6.44 3.31
C ILE A 23 13.69 6.91 4.56
N MET A 24 13.36 6.40 5.75
CA MET A 24 14.03 6.79 6.99
C MET A 24 15.53 6.50 6.94
N ASN A 25 15.92 5.32 6.48
CA ASN A 25 17.33 4.93 6.36
C ASN A 25 18.08 5.81 5.35
N TYR A 26 17.47 6.03 4.17
CA TYR A 26 18.07 6.87 3.15
C TYR A 26 18.30 8.32 3.65
N LEU A 27 17.28 8.92 4.26
CA LEU A 27 17.38 10.28 4.78
C LEU A 27 18.37 10.37 5.96
N SER A 28 18.40 9.36 6.84
CA SER A 28 19.39 9.31 7.93
C SER A 28 20.81 9.22 7.38
N ALA A 29 21.06 8.42 6.33
CA ALA A 29 22.37 8.34 5.66
C ALA A 29 22.76 9.65 4.98
N LYS A 30 21.82 10.52 4.66
CA LYS A 30 22.02 11.87 4.12
C LYS A 30 22.16 12.95 5.20
N GLY A 31 22.24 12.58 6.47
CA GLY A 31 22.46 13.51 7.59
C GLY A 31 21.20 14.15 8.16
N HIS A 32 19.99 13.67 7.79
CA HIS A 32 18.75 14.11 8.41
C HIS A 32 18.45 13.30 9.67
N THR A 33 17.83 13.91 10.66
CA THR A 33 17.37 13.23 11.88
C THR A 33 15.97 12.67 11.65
N THR A 34 15.82 11.35 11.68
CA THR A 34 14.52 10.68 11.53
C THR A 34 14.01 10.16 12.87
N ILE A 35 12.83 10.61 13.28
CA ILE A 35 12.23 10.33 14.58
C ILE A 35 10.94 9.52 14.36
N PRO A 36 10.90 8.22 14.71
CA PRO A 36 9.67 7.43 14.60
C PRO A 36 8.69 7.74 15.74
N PHE A 37 7.39 7.81 15.40
CA PHE A 37 6.29 7.77 16.34
C PHE A 37 5.30 6.68 15.92
N SER A 38 5.12 5.65 16.74
CA SER A 38 4.43 4.43 16.38
C SER A 38 3.68 3.79 17.55
N ILE A 39 3.19 2.57 17.35
CA ILE A 39 2.65 1.69 18.38
C ILE A 39 3.71 0.65 18.73
N ARG A 40 3.86 0.36 20.03
CA ARG A 40 4.85 -0.59 20.54
C ARG A 40 4.30 -2.01 20.54
N TYR A 41 4.67 -2.80 19.56
CA TYR A 41 4.43 -4.26 19.51
C TYR A 41 5.71 -5.04 19.87
N ALA A 42 5.60 -6.35 20.09
CA ALA A 42 6.76 -7.21 20.41
C ALA A 42 7.85 -7.16 19.32
N GLY A 43 7.45 -7.09 18.03
CA GLY A 43 8.37 -7.02 16.90
C GLY A 43 8.84 -5.60 16.52
N THR A 44 8.55 -4.57 17.35
CA THR A 44 8.93 -3.18 17.05
C THR A 44 10.45 -3.02 17.04
N TRP A 45 10.99 -2.40 15.97
CA TRP A 45 12.41 -2.11 15.89
C TRP A 45 12.89 -1.22 17.03
N PRO A 46 14.13 -1.39 17.50
CA PRO A 46 14.70 -0.53 18.53
C PRO A 46 14.73 0.94 18.11
N SER A 47 14.37 1.83 19.03
CA SER A 47 14.45 3.27 18.84
C SER A 47 14.65 3.97 20.17
N ALA A 48 15.46 5.04 20.20
CA ALA A 48 15.61 5.93 21.35
C ALA A 48 14.26 6.57 21.78
N TYR A 49 13.28 6.62 20.87
CA TYR A 49 11.97 7.23 21.09
C TYR A 49 10.87 6.24 21.45
N GLN A 50 11.17 4.95 21.62
CA GLN A 50 10.17 3.90 21.85
C GLN A 50 9.35 4.09 23.14
N ASN A 51 9.87 4.81 24.14
CA ASN A 51 9.14 5.12 25.37
C ASN A 51 7.94 6.06 25.14
N TYR A 52 7.92 6.80 24.04
CA TYR A 52 6.83 7.67 23.62
C TYR A 52 5.82 6.94 22.72
N PHE A 53 6.07 5.71 22.31
CA PHE A 53 5.14 4.95 21.46
C PHE A 53 3.86 4.60 22.22
N LEU A 54 2.77 4.48 21.45
CA LEU A 54 1.48 4.08 21.98
C LEU A 54 1.50 2.63 22.46
N ALA A 55 0.73 2.31 23.48
CA ALA A 55 0.47 0.92 23.81
C ALA A 55 -0.34 0.23 22.72
N PRO A 56 -0.21 -1.05 22.42
CA PRO A 56 -1.06 -1.73 21.44
C PRO A 56 -2.53 -1.69 21.86
N PRO A 57 -3.48 -1.67 20.90
CA PRO A 57 -4.91 -1.68 21.24
C PRO A 57 -5.40 -3.00 21.83
N GLY A 58 -4.62 -4.08 21.71
CA GLY A 58 -4.88 -5.41 22.23
C GLY A 58 -3.61 -6.09 22.71
N ASP A 59 -3.43 -7.36 22.35
CA ASP A 59 -2.23 -8.14 22.69
C ASP A 59 -0.98 -7.55 22.01
N PRO A 60 0.11 -7.28 22.75
CA PRO A 60 1.37 -6.80 22.18
C PRO A 60 2.00 -7.74 21.14
N GLU A 61 1.73 -9.02 21.23
CA GLU A 61 2.20 -10.06 20.29
C GLU A 61 1.44 -10.06 18.97
N GLN A 62 0.23 -9.46 18.94
CA GLN A 62 -0.69 -9.54 17.81
C GLN A 62 -0.96 -8.14 17.21
N ALA A 63 -0.34 -7.86 16.08
CA ALA A 63 -0.48 -6.58 15.41
C ALA A 63 -1.83 -6.38 14.69
N HIS A 64 -2.64 -7.42 14.51
CA HIS A 64 -3.90 -7.34 13.78
C HIS A 64 -5.11 -7.13 14.70
N LEU A 65 -5.95 -6.12 14.35
CA LEU A 65 -7.19 -5.81 15.08
C LEU A 65 -8.24 -6.94 15.06
N SER A 66 -8.07 -7.95 14.20
CA SER A 66 -8.97 -9.13 14.13
C SER A 66 -8.97 -9.97 15.40
N ASN A 67 -7.90 -9.90 16.20
CA ASN A 67 -7.67 -10.77 17.35
C ASN A 67 -7.86 -10.05 18.70
N ILE A 68 -8.44 -8.85 18.70
CA ILE A 68 -8.69 -8.12 19.95
C ILE A 68 -9.77 -8.84 20.74
N ARG A 69 -9.44 -9.28 21.96
CA ARG A 69 -10.43 -9.79 22.92
C ARG A 69 -11.40 -8.65 23.29
N PHE A 70 -12.70 -8.90 23.18
CA PHE A 70 -13.74 -7.97 23.57
C PHE A 70 -13.75 -7.79 25.10
N SER A 71 -13.10 -6.72 25.56
CA SER A 71 -13.24 -6.19 26.92
C SER A 71 -13.71 -4.75 26.87
N PRO A 72 -14.44 -4.23 27.87
CA PRO A 72 -14.89 -2.83 27.89
C PRO A 72 -13.73 -1.83 27.70
N ALA A 73 -12.59 -2.09 28.31
CA ALA A 73 -11.39 -1.26 28.19
C ALA A 73 -10.82 -1.26 26.77
N ASN A 74 -10.80 -2.41 26.08
CA ASN A 74 -10.34 -2.50 24.70
C ASN A 74 -11.31 -1.81 23.72
N ILE A 75 -12.61 -1.90 23.98
CA ILE A 75 -13.62 -1.19 23.18
C ILE A 75 -13.45 0.32 23.32
N LEU A 76 -13.33 0.85 24.55
CA LEU A 76 -13.10 2.27 24.79
C LEU A 76 -11.81 2.76 24.14
N ARG A 77 -10.72 2.00 24.25
CA ARG A 77 -9.44 2.32 23.61
C ARG A 77 -9.55 2.30 22.08
N PHE A 78 -10.30 1.36 21.52
CA PHE A 78 -10.55 1.30 20.08
C PHE A 78 -11.37 2.50 19.60
N LEU A 79 -12.40 2.90 20.34
CA LEU A 79 -13.21 4.09 20.04
C LEU A 79 -12.35 5.36 20.10
N ASP A 80 -11.57 5.56 21.18
CA ASP A 80 -10.62 6.67 21.32
C ASP A 80 -9.69 6.75 20.10
N ARG A 81 -9.06 5.64 19.73
CA ARG A 81 -8.11 5.62 18.61
C ARG A 81 -8.73 5.72 17.23
N SER A 82 -9.97 5.26 17.07
CA SER A 82 -10.69 5.38 15.80
C SER A 82 -11.22 6.78 15.56
N THR A 83 -11.48 7.55 16.62
CA THR A 83 -12.09 8.88 16.54
C THR A 83 -11.08 10.00 16.81
N TYR A 84 -10.68 10.19 18.07
CA TYR A 84 -9.81 11.26 18.52
C TYR A 84 -9.02 10.86 19.77
N SER A 85 -7.80 10.36 19.62
CA SER A 85 -7.01 9.77 20.70
C SER A 85 -6.31 10.82 21.56
N PHE A 86 -6.68 10.86 22.84
CA PHE A 86 -5.98 11.70 23.83
C PHE A 86 -4.62 11.12 24.20
N GLU A 87 -4.49 9.79 24.27
CA GLU A 87 -3.20 9.14 24.51
C GLU A 87 -2.18 9.50 23.45
N ALA A 88 -2.56 9.44 22.16
CA ALA A 88 -1.68 9.80 21.06
C ALA A 88 -1.21 11.26 21.15
N ARG A 89 -2.10 12.18 21.50
CA ARG A 89 -1.77 13.60 21.70
C ARG A 89 -0.76 13.82 22.81
N ILE A 90 -0.98 13.20 23.99
CA ILE A 90 -0.11 13.39 25.15
C ILE A 90 1.28 12.82 24.86
N LYS A 91 1.35 11.60 24.33
CA LYS A 91 2.62 10.92 24.06
C LYS A 91 3.40 11.63 22.94
N LEU A 92 2.73 12.05 21.86
CA LEU A 92 3.36 12.82 20.80
C LEU A 92 3.88 14.17 21.33
N SER A 93 3.09 14.89 22.13
CA SER A 93 3.53 16.16 22.73
C SER A 93 4.77 16.00 23.60
N ARG A 94 4.87 14.89 24.35
CA ARG A 94 6.07 14.56 25.13
C ARG A 94 7.27 14.25 24.24
N LEU A 95 7.06 13.49 23.15
CA LEU A 95 8.11 13.20 22.16
C LEU A 95 8.63 14.50 21.55
N LEU A 96 7.74 15.39 21.09
CA LEU A 96 8.14 16.66 20.45
C LEU A 96 8.92 17.58 21.39
N LYS A 97 8.57 17.57 22.69
CA LYS A 97 9.36 18.32 23.70
C LYS A 97 10.75 17.72 23.90
N ALA A 98 10.87 16.38 23.87
CA ALA A 98 12.15 15.69 24.03
C ALA A 98 13.04 15.76 22.79
N ALA A 99 12.43 15.87 21.62
CA ALA A 99 13.12 15.91 20.34
C ALA A 99 13.77 17.25 19.99
N HIS A 100 13.40 18.34 20.66
CA HIS A 100 13.93 19.70 20.46
C HIS A 100 14.16 20.11 18.99
N GLY A 101 13.21 20.83 18.38
CA GLY A 101 13.43 21.45 17.06
C GLY A 101 12.96 20.64 15.85
N THR A 102 11.83 19.92 15.95
CA THR A 102 11.22 19.22 14.80
C THR A 102 10.81 20.19 13.68
N ASP A 103 11.32 19.99 12.47
CA ASP A 103 11.06 20.83 11.31
C ASP A 103 9.74 20.48 10.62
N ILE A 104 9.43 19.19 10.51
CA ILE A 104 8.26 18.69 9.77
C ILE A 104 7.81 17.33 10.27
N ALA A 105 6.52 17.05 10.11
CA ALA A 105 5.93 15.72 10.34
C ALA A 105 5.56 15.05 9.01
N TYR A 106 5.95 13.80 8.84
CA TYR A 106 5.54 12.94 7.73
C TYR A 106 4.67 11.80 8.24
N ILE A 107 3.38 11.84 7.92
CA ILE A 107 2.38 10.91 8.41
C ILE A 107 2.05 9.89 7.32
N LEU A 108 2.11 8.60 7.65
CA LEU A 108 1.74 7.50 6.76
C LEU A 108 0.38 6.91 7.20
N ASN A 109 0.36 5.66 7.63
CA ASN A 109 -0.86 4.95 7.97
C ASN A 109 -1.17 5.04 9.47
N ILE A 110 -2.09 5.95 9.86
CA ILE A 110 -2.44 6.23 11.26
C ILE A 110 -3.88 5.87 11.63
N TYR A 111 -4.76 5.74 10.67
CA TYR A 111 -6.22 5.70 10.76
C TYR A 111 -6.76 5.12 12.09
N ASN A 112 -7.30 3.93 12.17
CA ASN A 112 -7.92 3.36 13.36
C ASN A 112 -6.97 3.04 14.53
N TYR A 113 -5.70 3.47 14.47
CA TYR A 113 -4.64 3.09 15.40
C TYR A 113 -4.09 4.26 16.24
N MET A 114 -3.95 5.44 15.64
CA MET A 114 -3.36 6.62 16.27
C MET A 114 -4.30 7.82 16.23
N SER A 115 -5.32 7.79 15.38
CA SER A 115 -6.29 8.84 15.05
C SER A 115 -5.66 10.11 14.43
N PRO A 116 -6.46 10.95 13.75
CA PRO A 116 -5.98 12.23 13.24
C PRO A 116 -5.73 13.29 14.32
N SER A 117 -5.97 12.98 15.62
CA SER A 117 -5.65 13.88 16.73
C SER A 117 -4.17 14.29 16.81
N ILE A 118 -3.27 13.48 16.25
CA ILE A 118 -1.84 13.80 16.15
C ILE A 118 -1.60 14.99 15.21
N ILE A 119 -2.43 15.21 14.19
CA ILE A 119 -2.36 16.37 13.30
C ILE A 119 -2.58 17.65 14.12
N HIS A 120 -3.62 17.67 14.98
CA HIS A 120 -3.85 18.77 15.92
C HIS A 120 -2.63 19.01 16.83
N THR A 121 -1.96 17.95 17.27
CA THR A 121 -0.79 18.10 18.15
C THR A 121 0.35 18.78 17.42
N PHE A 122 0.68 18.37 16.19
CA PHE A 122 1.69 19.03 15.37
C PHE A 122 1.35 20.51 15.15
N LYS A 123 0.09 20.83 14.80
CA LYS A 123 -0.35 22.22 14.60
C LYS A 123 -0.21 23.07 15.85
N ARG A 124 -0.52 22.56 17.05
CA ARG A 124 -0.30 23.25 18.33
C ARG A 124 1.19 23.51 18.61
N HIS A 125 2.07 22.64 18.14
CA HIS A 125 3.52 22.82 18.23
C HIS A 125 4.11 23.62 17.04
N ARG A 126 3.26 24.16 16.16
CA ARG A 126 3.65 24.93 14.96
C ARG A 126 4.54 24.12 14.00
N ILE A 127 4.29 22.82 13.88
CA ILE A 127 5.02 21.93 13.00
C ILE A 127 4.15 21.68 11.76
N PRO A 128 4.67 21.91 10.54
CA PRO A 128 3.98 21.56 9.30
C PRO A 128 3.83 20.05 9.14
N VAL A 129 2.75 19.63 8.46
CA VAL A 129 2.37 18.23 8.32
C VAL A 129 2.22 17.86 6.85
N VAL A 130 2.99 16.89 6.41
CA VAL A 130 2.80 16.19 5.12
C VAL A 130 2.24 14.81 5.39
N MET A 131 1.20 14.40 4.66
CA MET A 131 0.56 13.10 4.83
C MET A 131 0.63 12.29 3.54
N GLN A 132 1.22 11.10 3.61
CA GLN A 132 1.23 10.15 2.52
C GLN A 132 0.00 9.24 2.63
N ILE A 133 -0.77 9.16 1.55
CA ILE A 133 -1.99 8.37 1.47
C ILE A 133 -1.77 7.22 0.49
N GLY A 134 -1.81 5.99 1.00
CA GLY A 134 -1.59 4.76 0.23
C GLY A 134 -2.82 3.87 0.10
N ASP A 135 -3.96 4.25 0.70
CA ASP A 135 -5.23 3.54 0.64
C ASP A 135 -6.43 4.52 0.70
N TYR A 136 -7.64 4.00 0.58
CA TYR A 136 -8.84 4.84 0.54
C TYR A 136 -9.51 5.02 1.92
N ASN A 137 -8.79 4.91 3.02
CA ASN A 137 -9.33 5.08 4.37
C ASN A 137 -10.03 6.41 4.61
N LEU A 138 -9.65 7.48 3.91
CA LEU A 138 -10.29 8.79 4.02
C LEU A 138 -11.61 8.90 3.27
N LEU A 139 -11.84 8.01 2.29
CA LEU A 139 -12.96 8.05 1.36
C LEU A 139 -13.96 6.91 1.58
N CYS A 140 -13.50 5.79 2.12
CA CYS A 140 -14.27 4.55 2.21
C CYS A 140 -14.12 3.89 3.59
N PRO A 141 -15.23 3.54 4.29
CA PRO A 141 -15.18 2.86 5.58
C PRO A 141 -14.41 1.53 5.56
N SER A 142 -14.45 0.79 4.45
CA SER A 142 -13.68 -0.46 4.26
C SER A 142 -12.32 -0.25 3.62
N TYR A 143 -11.88 1.00 3.36
CA TYR A 143 -10.61 1.41 2.74
C TYR A 143 -10.34 0.86 1.33
N SER A 144 -11.15 -0.04 0.81
CA SER A 144 -10.86 -0.77 -0.44
C SER A 144 -11.58 -0.22 -1.68
N LEU A 145 -12.60 0.64 -1.52
CA LEU A 145 -13.53 1.01 -2.59
C LEU A 145 -14.08 -0.22 -3.34
N LEU A 146 -14.26 -1.33 -2.64
CA LEU A 146 -14.77 -2.59 -3.17
C LEU A 146 -16.00 -3.04 -2.38
N ARG A 147 -17.04 -3.49 -3.08
CA ARG A 147 -18.27 -4.04 -2.48
C ARG A 147 -18.79 -5.19 -3.34
N ASN A 148 -19.03 -6.33 -2.72
CA ASN A 148 -19.51 -7.54 -3.41
C ASN A 148 -18.68 -7.89 -4.65
N GLY A 149 -17.35 -7.80 -4.53
CA GLY A 149 -16.43 -8.11 -5.61
C GLY A 149 -16.33 -7.06 -6.73
N ARG A 150 -17.03 -5.92 -6.63
CA ARG A 150 -17.02 -4.87 -7.66
C ARG A 150 -16.54 -3.54 -7.08
N PRO A 151 -15.86 -2.71 -7.88
CA PRO A 151 -15.50 -1.34 -7.50
C PRO A 151 -16.73 -0.54 -7.03
N CYS A 152 -16.55 0.25 -5.96
CA CYS A 152 -17.63 1.00 -5.32
C CYS A 152 -17.16 2.39 -4.90
N THR A 153 -17.83 3.44 -5.36
CA THR A 153 -17.48 4.83 -5.07
C THR A 153 -18.54 5.57 -4.25
N LEU A 154 -19.57 4.89 -3.75
CA LEU A 154 -20.73 5.50 -3.08
C LEU A 154 -20.37 6.39 -1.88
N CYS A 155 -19.25 6.16 -1.22
CA CYS A 155 -18.82 6.93 -0.05
C CYS A 155 -17.84 8.07 -0.36
N VAL A 156 -17.31 8.16 -1.57
CA VAL A 156 -16.21 9.07 -1.92
C VAL A 156 -16.54 10.51 -1.60
N GLN A 157 -17.72 10.98 -1.95
CA GLN A 157 -18.16 12.36 -1.68
C GLN A 157 -18.64 12.59 -0.23
N GLY A 158 -18.32 11.68 0.70
CA GLY A 158 -18.66 11.80 2.11
C GLY A 158 -20.01 11.21 2.51
N GLN A 159 -20.65 10.46 1.64
CA GLN A 159 -21.91 9.77 1.94
C GLN A 159 -21.62 8.44 2.68
N TYR A 160 -20.92 8.52 3.82
CA TYR A 160 -20.41 7.35 4.55
C TYR A 160 -21.51 6.44 5.11
N TYR A 161 -22.77 6.89 5.21
CA TYR A 161 -23.91 6.07 5.63
C TYR A 161 -24.11 4.81 4.78
N HIS A 162 -23.64 4.82 3.51
CA HIS A 162 -23.61 3.62 2.69
C HIS A 162 -22.77 2.51 3.31
N GLY A 163 -21.67 2.85 4.00
CA GLY A 163 -20.85 1.89 4.73
C GLY A 163 -21.60 1.18 5.85
N LEU A 164 -22.53 1.87 6.51
CA LEU A 164 -23.43 1.29 7.51
C LEU A 164 -24.52 0.42 6.85
N LYS A 165 -25.21 0.98 5.83
CA LYS A 165 -26.27 0.30 5.08
C LYS A 165 -25.82 -1.07 4.54
N TYR A 166 -24.60 -1.14 4.02
CA TYR A 166 -24.06 -2.35 3.40
C TYR A 166 -23.11 -3.13 4.30
N ARG A 167 -22.96 -2.76 5.59
CA ARG A 167 -22.09 -3.42 6.58
C ARG A 167 -20.66 -3.62 6.06
N CYS A 168 -20.09 -2.58 5.43
CA CYS A 168 -18.84 -2.69 4.67
C CYS A 168 -17.61 -3.05 5.50
N VAL A 169 -17.62 -2.84 6.83
CA VAL A 169 -16.49 -3.19 7.71
C VAL A 169 -16.68 -4.61 8.23
N LYS A 170 -15.93 -5.56 7.66
CA LYS A 170 -15.93 -6.99 8.03
C LYS A 170 -17.33 -7.63 8.07
N ASN A 171 -18.29 -7.12 7.31
CA ASN A 171 -19.69 -7.54 7.31
C ASN A 171 -20.40 -7.42 8.69
N HIS A 172 -19.87 -6.57 9.60
CA HIS A 172 -20.43 -6.34 10.92
C HIS A 172 -21.07 -4.95 11.03
N LEU A 173 -22.32 -4.91 11.51
CA LEU A 173 -23.08 -3.65 11.67
C LEU A 173 -22.41 -2.71 12.68
N SER A 174 -22.03 -3.23 13.86
CA SER A 174 -21.37 -2.44 14.91
C SER A 174 -20.03 -1.86 14.47
N ALA A 175 -19.18 -2.65 13.82
CA ALA A 175 -17.90 -2.19 13.30
C ALA A 175 -18.11 -1.11 12.22
N SER A 176 -19.09 -1.28 11.34
CA SER A 176 -19.45 -0.30 10.32
C SER A 176 -20.00 0.99 10.95
N ALA A 177 -20.82 0.89 11.99
CA ALA A 177 -21.38 2.06 12.67
C ALA A 177 -20.28 2.90 13.34
N VAL A 178 -19.37 2.26 14.07
CA VAL A 178 -18.22 2.94 14.71
C VAL A 178 -17.36 3.64 13.67
N ARG A 179 -17.00 2.95 12.59
CA ARG A 179 -16.17 3.53 11.54
C ARG A 179 -16.83 4.70 10.82
N VAL A 180 -18.10 4.55 10.46
CA VAL A 180 -18.89 5.61 9.80
C VAL A 180 -19.05 6.83 10.70
N ALA A 181 -19.37 6.64 11.98
CA ALA A 181 -19.46 7.73 12.95
C ALA A 181 -18.12 8.45 13.11
N ALA A 182 -17.01 7.69 13.21
CA ALA A 182 -15.67 8.27 13.28
C ALA A 182 -15.35 9.12 12.03
N MET A 183 -15.66 8.64 10.83
CA MET A 183 -15.42 9.38 9.59
C MET A 183 -16.25 10.67 9.51
N TYR A 184 -17.51 10.65 9.91
CA TYR A 184 -18.34 11.86 9.98
C TYR A 184 -17.79 12.86 11.01
N LEU A 185 -17.41 12.40 12.20
CA LEU A 185 -16.82 13.26 13.22
C LEU A 185 -15.49 13.89 12.74
N GLN A 186 -14.60 13.10 12.15
CA GLN A 186 -13.33 13.56 11.62
C GLN A 186 -13.52 14.59 10.49
N ARG A 187 -14.52 14.39 9.63
CA ARG A 187 -14.91 15.33 8.57
C ARG A 187 -15.49 16.62 9.14
N LEU A 188 -16.41 16.53 10.11
CA LEU A 188 -17.03 17.67 10.79
C LEU A 188 -15.98 18.54 11.49
N LEU A 189 -15.00 17.92 12.14
CA LEU A 189 -13.90 18.59 12.82
C LEU A 189 -12.80 19.08 11.86
N GLY A 190 -12.90 18.81 10.55
CA GLY A 190 -11.92 19.23 9.55
C GLY A 190 -10.51 18.70 9.78
N LEU A 191 -10.33 17.58 10.50
CA LEU A 191 -9.03 17.13 10.99
C LEU A 191 -7.99 16.93 9.89
N TYR A 192 -8.40 16.31 8.78
CA TYR A 192 -7.50 16.05 7.66
C TYR A 192 -7.29 17.26 6.75
N GLN A 193 -8.14 18.30 6.85
CA GLN A 193 -7.97 19.57 6.15
C GLN A 193 -6.82 20.42 6.72
N LEU A 194 -6.40 20.11 7.96
CA LEU A 194 -5.27 20.77 8.63
C LEU A 194 -3.91 20.32 8.07
N VAL A 195 -3.87 19.28 7.26
CA VAL A 195 -2.63 18.82 6.59
C VAL A 195 -2.18 19.86 5.58
N ASP A 196 -0.88 20.17 5.54
CA ASP A 196 -0.32 21.19 4.66
C ASP A 196 -0.09 20.68 3.25
N ALA A 197 0.36 19.42 3.11
CA ALA A 197 0.44 18.72 1.83
C ALA A 197 0.08 17.25 1.96
N ILE A 198 -0.50 16.70 0.90
CA ILE A 198 -0.85 15.29 0.75
C ILE A 198 0.00 14.70 -0.38
N VAL A 199 0.58 13.54 -0.15
CA VAL A 199 1.34 12.77 -1.14
C VAL A 199 0.57 11.51 -1.50
N VAL A 200 0.40 11.26 -2.79
CA VAL A 200 -0.28 10.09 -3.34
C VAL A 200 0.56 9.41 -4.41
N PRO A 201 0.47 8.08 -4.60
CA PRO A 201 1.35 7.37 -5.53
C PRO A 201 0.95 7.49 -7.00
N CYS A 202 -0.29 7.92 -7.32
CA CYS A 202 -0.81 7.95 -8.69
C CYS A 202 -1.88 9.04 -8.87
N ARG A 203 -2.15 9.41 -10.12
CA ARG A 203 -3.18 10.38 -10.50
C ARG A 203 -4.58 9.89 -10.11
N PHE A 204 -4.89 8.62 -10.38
CA PHE A 204 -6.19 8.04 -10.02
C PHE A 204 -6.54 8.30 -8.55
N MET A 205 -5.58 8.11 -7.65
CA MET A 205 -5.81 8.37 -6.22
C MET A 205 -5.95 9.86 -5.92
N LYS A 206 -5.17 10.73 -6.57
CA LYS A 206 -5.32 12.18 -6.50
C LYS A 206 -6.74 12.58 -6.87
N ASP A 207 -7.24 12.12 -8.02
CA ASP A 207 -8.57 12.46 -8.53
C ASP A 207 -9.68 11.99 -7.56
N LYS A 208 -9.54 10.78 -6.97
CA LYS A 208 -10.46 10.29 -5.95
C LYS A 208 -10.46 11.12 -4.67
N LEU A 209 -9.32 11.65 -4.25
CA LEU A 209 -9.25 12.55 -3.09
C LEU A 209 -9.90 13.90 -3.40
N ILE A 210 -9.68 14.46 -4.58
CA ILE A 210 -10.32 15.71 -5.02
C ILE A 210 -11.85 15.52 -5.09
N GLU A 211 -12.33 14.42 -5.65
CA GLU A 211 -13.75 14.04 -5.65
C GLU A 211 -14.30 13.95 -4.21
N GLY A 212 -13.47 13.51 -3.26
CA GLY A 212 -13.78 13.45 -1.83
C GLY A 212 -13.73 14.79 -1.09
N GLY A 213 -13.39 15.89 -1.77
CA GLY A 213 -13.34 17.25 -1.22
C GLY A 213 -11.97 17.64 -0.63
N PHE A 214 -10.89 16.94 -0.98
CA PHE A 214 -9.52 17.37 -0.66
C PHE A 214 -9.02 18.39 -1.69
N SER A 215 -8.17 19.31 -1.24
CA SER A 215 -7.63 20.38 -2.08
C SER A 215 -6.66 19.83 -3.12
N GLU A 216 -6.87 20.18 -4.40
CA GLU A 216 -5.99 19.83 -5.49
C GLU A 216 -4.58 20.41 -5.31
N ASN A 217 -4.49 21.67 -4.89
CA ASN A 217 -3.22 22.38 -4.72
C ASN A 217 -2.35 21.82 -3.57
N LYS A 218 -2.98 21.10 -2.63
CA LYS A 218 -2.26 20.42 -1.53
C LYS A 218 -1.92 18.96 -1.87
N THR A 219 -2.43 18.41 -2.99
CA THR A 219 -2.28 16.99 -3.32
C THR A 219 -1.26 16.79 -4.43
N HIS A 220 -0.12 16.19 -4.08
CA HIS A 220 1.04 15.99 -4.92
C HIS A 220 1.19 14.51 -5.28
N ILE A 221 1.52 14.22 -6.55
CA ILE A 221 1.80 12.85 -6.99
C ILE A 221 3.28 12.58 -6.80
N LEU A 222 3.59 11.54 -6.02
CA LEU A 222 4.93 11.03 -5.82
C LEU A 222 4.89 9.50 -5.81
N GLN A 223 5.30 8.91 -6.92
CA GLN A 223 5.32 7.45 -7.11
C GLN A 223 6.21 6.77 -6.06
N TYR A 224 5.86 5.56 -5.66
CA TYR A 224 6.70 4.79 -4.73
C TYR A 224 8.07 4.51 -5.31
N PRO A 225 9.13 4.62 -4.49
CA PRO A 225 10.47 4.27 -4.92
C PRO A 225 10.68 2.78 -4.94
N VAL A 226 11.66 2.37 -5.70
CA VAL A 226 12.29 1.06 -5.61
C VAL A 226 13.73 1.20 -5.12
N GLU A 227 14.20 0.20 -4.40
CA GLU A 227 15.63 0.06 -4.11
C GLU A 227 16.32 -0.46 -5.38
N PRO A 228 17.60 -0.07 -5.63
CA PRO A 228 18.34 -0.62 -6.75
C PRO A 228 18.27 -2.14 -6.76
N ALA A 229 18.21 -2.73 -7.95
CA ALA A 229 18.27 -4.18 -8.06
C ALA A 229 19.50 -4.71 -7.33
N ILE A 230 19.33 -5.81 -6.61
CA ILE A 230 20.48 -6.66 -6.28
C ILE A 230 21.04 -7.06 -7.63
N GLU A 231 22.36 -6.90 -7.83
CA GLU A 231 22.98 -7.26 -9.11
C GLU A 231 22.50 -8.64 -9.55
N PRO A 232 21.94 -8.74 -10.78
CA PRO A 232 21.43 -10.01 -11.25
C PRO A 232 22.58 -11.02 -11.25
N ASP A 233 22.36 -12.16 -10.64
CA ASP A 233 23.28 -13.29 -10.80
C ASP A 233 23.28 -13.67 -12.29
N GLU A 234 24.41 -13.62 -12.95
CA GLU A 234 24.57 -13.95 -14.37
C GLU A 234 24.05 -15.36 -14.72
N THR A 235 23.84 -16.20 -13.71
CA THR A 235 23.26 -17.55 -13.86
C THR A 235 21.72 -17.55 -13.98
N TRP A 236 21.04 -16.42 -13.77
CA TRP A 236 19.59 -16.35 -13.85
C TRP A 236 19.11 -16.17 -15.28
N HIS A 237 18.49 -17.18 -15.83
CA HIS A 237 17.90 -17.19 -17.17
C HIS A 237 16.40 -17.34 -17.11
N LYS A 238 15.69 -16.73 -18.08
CA LYS A 238 14.22 -16.87 -18.19
C LYS A 238 13.82 -18.36 -18.31
N LYS A 239 12.92 -18.77 -17.43
CA LYS A 239 12.34 -20.10 -17.37
C LYS A 239 10.90 -20.08 -17.88
N ASN A 240 10.36 -21.23 -18.21
CA ASN A 240 9.02 -21.37 -18.78
C ASN A 240 7.95 -21.35 -17.69
N TYR A 241 7.78 -20.19 -17.01
CA TYR A 241 6.69 -19.99 -16.06
C TYR A 241 6.23 -18.52 -15.97
N ILE A 242 5.00 -18.36 -15.49
CA ILE A 242 4.36 -17.09 -15.15
C ILE A 242 4.37 -16.94 -13.63
N VAL A 243 4.58 -15.73 -13.10
CA VAL A 243 4.59 -15.50 -11.66
C VAL A 243 3.56 -14.46 -11.24
N TYR A 244 2.80 -14.76 -10.20
CA TYR A 244 2.13 -13.80 -9.35
C TYR A 244 2.88 -13.73 -8.03
N PHE A 245 3.11 -12.52 -7.50
CA PHE A 245 3.63 -12.34 -6.14
C PHE A 245 2.95 -11.16 -5.43
N GLY A 246 2.59 -11.40 -4.18
CA GLY A 246 1.86 -10.45 -3.36
C GLY A 246 0.94 -11.12 -2.34
N ARG A 247 0.04 -10.35 -1.72
CA ARG A 247 -0.97 -10.93 -0.83
C ARG A 247 -1.93 -11.83 -1.60
N ILE A 248 -2.17 -13.01 -1.05
CA ILE A 248 -3.20 -13.92 -1.57
C ILE A 248 -4.49 -13.52 -0.86
N SER A 249 -5.31 -12.71 -1.54
CA SER A 249 -6.55 -12.15 -1.01
C SER A 249 -7.55 -11.89 -2.15
N TYR A 250 -8.82 -11.88 -1.82
CA TYR A 250 -9.92 -11.83 -2.78
C TYR A 250 -9.83 -10.65 -3.76
N GLU A 251 -9.44 -9.46 -3.27
CA GLU A 251 -9.32 -8.25 -4.10
C GLU A 251 -8.21 -8.33 -5.14
N LYS A 252 -7.32 -9.31 -5.03
CA LYS A 252 -6.23 -9.52 -6.00
C LYS A 252 -6.63 -10.35 -7.23
N GLY A 253 -7.87 -10.87 -7.29
CA GLY A 253 -8.44 -11.47 -8.49
C GLY A 253 -7.78 -12.78 -8.96
N LEU A 254 -7.18 -13.53 -8.04
CA LEU A 254 -6.46 -14.76 -8.36
C LEU A 254 -7.36 -15.90 -8.87
N ASP A 255 -8.62 -15.89 -8.55
CA ASP A 255 -9.61 -16.81 -9.10
C ASP A 255 -9.84 -16.58 -10.60
N THR A 256 -9.89 -15.32 -11.06
CA THR A 256 -9.93 -14.99 -12.48
C THR A 256 -8.66 -15.47 -13.20
N LEU A 257 -7.49 -15.30 -12.57
CA LEU A 257 -6.22 -15.80 -13.09
C LEU A 257 -6.21 -17.32 -13.24
N ILE A 258 -6.61 -18.05 -12.20
CA ILE A 258 -6.68 -19.51 -12.22
C ILE A 258 -7.67 -19.99 -13.30
N CYS A 259 -8.84 -19.35 -13.38
CA CYS A 259 -9.83 -19.64 -14.42
C CYS A 259 -9.24 -19.48 -15.83
N ALA A 260 -8.60 -18.34 -16.10
CA ALA A 260 -8.02 -18.05 -17.41
C ALA A 260 -6.86 -19.01 -17.75
N PHE A 261 -5.98 -19.28 -16.79
CA PHE A 261 -4.86 -20.19 -16.98
C PHE A 261 -5.33 -21.62 -17.30
N GLN A 262 -6.35 -22.12 -16.61
CA GLN A 262 -6.91 -23.44 -16.85
C GLN A 262 -7.60 -23.56 -18.21
N LYS A 263 -8.37 -22.53 -18.62
CA LYS A 263 -9.04 -22.51 -19.93
C LYS A 263 -8.04 -22.42 -21.09
N LEU A 264 -7.02 -21.56 -20.95
CA LEU A 264 -5.95 -21.42 -21.95
C LEU A 264 -5.11 -22.70 -22.04
N ASN A 265 -4.93 -23.39 -20.92
CA ASN A 265 -4.17 -24.63 -20.79
C ASN A 265 -2.76 -24.57 -21.42
N PRO A 266 -1.93 -23.55 -21.15
CA PRO A 266 -0.66 -23.35 -21.83
C PRO A 266 0.39 -24.38 -21.37
N PRO A 267 1.42 -24.70 -22.18
CA PRO A 267 2.51 -25.58 -21.79
C PRO A 267 3.54 -24.85 -20.92
N THR A 268 3.08 -24.24 -19.84
CA THR A 268 3.89 -23.42 -18.89
C THR A 268 3.36 -23.60 -17.47
N ASP A 269 4.15 -23.22 -16.47
CA ASP A 269 3.74 -23.24 -15.06
C ASP A 269 3.27 -21.87 -14.60
N LEU A 270 2.38 -21.85 -13.60
CA LEU A 270 1.94 -20.65 -12.88
C LEU A 270 2.35 -20.79 -11.42
N TYR A 271 3.16 -19.85 -10.94
CA TYR A 271 3.54 -19.75 -9.52
C TYR A 271 2.82 -18.60 -8.85
N ILE A 272 2.07 -18.90 -7.77
CA ILE A 272 1.34 -17.93 -6.94
C ILE A 272 2.09 -17.82 -5.62
N ILE A 273 2.90 -16.75 -5.50
CA ILE A 273 3.83 -16.52 -4.38
C ILE A 273 3.22 -15.50 -3.43
N GLY A 274 3.09 -15.85 -2.16
CA GLY A 274 2.59 -14.90 -1.18
C GLY A 274 2.06 -15.51 0.10
N ARG A 275 1.55 -14.62 0.97
CA ARG A 275 0.93 -15.00 2.23
C ARG A 275 -0.58 -14.84 2.14
N SER A 276 -1.30 -15.86 2.58
CA SER A 276 -2.76 -15.82 2.78
C SER A 276 -3.08 -15.65 4.25
N TYR A 277 -4.07 -14.84 4.58
CA TYR A 277 -4.47 -14.58 5.97
C TYR A 277 -5.87 -15.14 6.30
N ASP A 278 -6.75 -15.28 5.31
CA ASP A 278 -8.19 -15.55 5.52
C ASP A 278 -8.64 -16.86 4.82
N GLY A 279 -7.75 -17.85 4.70
CA GLY A 279 -8.08 -19.13 4.02
C GLY A 279 -8.24 -19.01 2.50
N GLU A 280 -7.88 -17.88 1.90
CA GLU A 280 -8.06 -17.63 0.47
C GLU A 280 -7.20 -18.56 -0.39
N ALA A 281 -6.00 -18.93 0.07
CA ALA A 281 -5.17 -19.88 -0.67
C ALA A 281 -5.84 -21.25 -0.79
N GLU A 282 -6.48 -21.74 0.26
CA GLU A 282 -7.22 -23.00 0.27
C GLU A 282 -8.44 -22.95 -0.65
N ARG A 283 -9.17 -21.83 -0.63
CA ARG A 283 -10.29 -21.58 -1.56
C ARG A 283 -9.81 -21.62 -3.02
N LEU A 284 -8.69 -20.97 -3.31
CA LEU A 284 -8.11 -20.93 -4.67
C LEU A 284 -7.63 -22.30 -5.12
N LYS A 285 -6.95 -23.07 -4.25
CA LYS A 285 -6.54 -24.44 -4.55
C LYS A 285 -7.72 -25.36 -4.88
N ALA A 286 -8.87 -25.17 -4.23
CA ALA A 286 -10.09 -25.91 -4.51
C ALA A 286 -10.71 -25.62 -5.89
N LEU A 287 -10.35 -24.49 -6.54
CA LEU A 287 -10.79 -24.15 -7.89
C LEU A 287 -9.95 -24.84 -8.98
N ILE A 288 -8.81 -25.45 -8.61
CA ILE A 288 -7.89 -26.04 -9.58
C ILE A 288 -8.43 -27.36 -10.08
N GLN A 289 -8.65 -27.44 -11.39
CA GLN A 289 -9.11 -28.66 -12.08
C GLN A 289 -7.97 -29.66 -12.21
N PRO A 290 -8.28 -30.97 -12.30
CA PRO A 290 -7.27 -32.05 -12.35
C PRO A 290 -6.19 -31.86 -13.42
N HIS A 291 -6.56 -31.40 -14.62
CA HIS A 291 -5.62 -31.21 -15.73
C HIS A 291 -4.59 -30.09 -15.52
N ALA A 292 -4.88 -29.11 -14.63
CA ALA A 292 -4.00 -28.01 -14.32
C ALA A 292 -3.25 -28.19 -12.98
N LYS A 293 -3.57 -29.25 -12.22
CA LYS A 293 -3.07 -29.44 -10.84
C LYS A 293 -1.54 -29.48 -10.73
N ASN A 294 -0.87 -30.01 -11.72
CA ASN A 294 0.59 -30.14 -11.74
C ASN A 294 1.29 -28.89 -12.32
N ARG A 295 0.55 -27.84 -12.69
CA ARG A 295 1.11 -26.62 -13.31
C ARG A 295 0.76 -25.33 -12.55
N ILE A 296 -0.07 -25.40 -11.51
CA ILE A 296 -0.37 -24.25 -10.64
C ILE A 296 0.20 -24.53 -9.27
N HIS A 297 1.16 -23.71 -8.87
CA HIS A 297 1.98 -23.92 -7.68
C HIS A 297 1.81 -22.79 -6.67
N PHE A 298 1.79 -23.14 -5.37
CA PHE A 298 1.75 -22.19 -4.25
C PHE A 298 2.98 -22.40 -3.34
N PRO A 299 4.15 -21.83 -3.69
CA PRO A 299 5.37 -22.02 -2.91
C PRO A 299 5.38 -21.28 -1.56
N GLY A 300 4.29 -20.57 -1.23
CA GLY A 300 4.19 -19.79 -0.02
C GLY A 300 4.88 -18.43 -0.11
N PHE A 301 5.16 -17.82 1.04
CA PHE A 301 5.80 -16.50 1.10
C PHE A 301 7.30 -16.59 0.79
N GLN A 302 7.77 -15.73 -0.11
CA GLN A 302 9.16 -15.54 -0.46
C GLN A 302 9.58 -14.09 -0.23
N SER A 303 10.85 -13.84 0.04
CA SER A 303 11.40 -12.49 0.25
C SER A 303 12.89 -12.41 -0.11
N GLY A 304 13.42 -11.20 -0.20
CA GLY A 304 14.85 -10.96 -0.50
C GLY A 304 15.26 -11.59 -1.82
N GLN A 305 16.47 -12.10 -1.87
CA GLN A 305 17.07 -12.68 -3.09
C GLN A 305 16.25 -13.82 -3.70
N ASN A 306 15.59 -14.65 -2.85
CA ASN A 306 14.71 -15.71 -3.35
C ASN A 306 13.52 -15.16 -4.15
N LEU A 307 12.85 -14.12 -3.66
CA LEU A 307 11.75 -13.48 -4.41
C LEU A 307 12.28 -12.84 -5.70
N THR A 308 13.40 -12.12 -5.62
CA THR A 308 14.06 -11.51 -6.78
C THR A 308 14.33 -12.54 -7.87
N LYS A 309 14.87 -13.72 -7.51
CA LYS A 309 15.10 -14.81 -8.44
C LYS A 309 13.82 -15.31 -9.11
N TRP A 310 12.74 -15.53 -8.33
CA TRP A 310 11.43 -15.92 -8.88
C TRP A 310 10.90 -14.91 -9.90
N ILE A 311 11.12 -13.61 -9.66
CA ILE A 311 10.68 -12.56 -10.57
C ILE A 311 11.57 -12.54 -11.82
N ALA A 312 12.89 -12.52 -11.65
CA ALA A 312 13.86 -12.40 -12.74
C ALA A 312 13.80 -13.57 -13.73
N GLU A 313 13.60 -14.80 -13.24
CA GLU A 313 13.51 -16.00 -14.07
C GLU A 313 12.12 -16.20 -14.73
N ALA A 314 11.07 -15.48 -14.33
CA ALA A 314 9.75 -15.61 -14.93
C ALA A 314 9.68 -15.03 -16.35
N MET A 315 8.87 -15.60 -17.23
CA MET A 315 8.56 -15.04 -18.55
C MET A 315 7.93 -13.66 -18.43
N PHE A 316 6.93 -13.54 -17.57
CA PHE A 316 6.28 -12.30 -17.16
C PHE A 316 5.61 -12.47 -15.80
N SER A 317 5.35 -11.36 -15.15
CA SER A 317 4.54 -11.34 -13.93
C SER A 317 3.10 -10.93 -14.25
N ILE A 318 2.17 -11.26 -13.33
CA ILE A 318 0.77 -10.95 -13.51
C ILE A 318 0.19 -10.26 -12.28
N VAL A 319 -0.63 -9.21 -12.49
CA VAL A 319 -1.30 -8.42 -11.43
C VAL A 319 -2.80 -8.34 -11.75
N PRO A 320 -3.60 -9.36 -11.39
CA PRO A 320 -5.01 -9.47 -11.81
C PRO A 320 -5.99 -8.78 -10.84
N SER A 321 -5.62 -7.65 -10.27
CA SER A 321 -6.42 -6.92 -9.27
C SER A 321 -7.81 -6.58 -9.78
N ARG A 322 -8.86 -6.80 -8.94
CA ARG A 322 -10.26 -6.44 -9.23
C ARG A 322 -10.73 -5.19 -8.49
N TRP A 323 -9.91 -4.65 -7.60
CA TRP A 323 -10.19 -3.43 -6.87
C TRP A 323 -9.37 -2.25 -7.42
N TYR A 324 -9.71 -1.05 -7.03
CA TYR A 324 -8.92 0.14 -7.37
C TYR A 324 -7.56 0.09 -6.67
N ASP A 325 -6.65 -0.76 -7.17
CA ASP A 325 -5.27 -0.80 -6.70
C ASP A 325 -4.58 0.51 -7.13
N ASN A 326 -3.95 1.18 -6.19
CA ASN A 326 -3.41 2.52 -6.47
C ASN A 326 -2.04 2.49 -7.17
N ALA A 327 -1.08 1.74 -6.63
CA ALA A 327 0.24 1.57 -7.23
C ALA A 327 0.90 0.30 -6.67
N PRO A 328 0.52 -0.90 -7.15
CA PRO A 328 1.11 -2.13 -6.68
C PRO A 328 2.61 -2.16 -6.96
N LEU A 329 3.42 -2.27 -5.88
CA LEU A 329 4.88 -2.31 -5.97
C LEU A 329 5.38 -3.50 -6.79
N SER A 330 4.60 -4.57 -6.88
CA SER A 330 4.93 -5.75 -7.69
C SER A 330 5.14 -5.43 -9.17
N ILE A 331 4.53 -4.38 -9.70
CA ILE A 331 4.79 -3.93 -11.08
C ILE A 331 6.21 -3.37 -11.18
N TYR A 332 6.58 -2.47 -10.29
CA TYR A 332 7.92 -1.87 -10.30
C TYR A 332 9.02 -2.86 -9.90
N GLU A 333 8.72 -3.78 -8.98
CA GLU A 333 9.62 -4.87 -8.62
C GLU A 333 9.83 -5.83 -9.81
N SER A 334 8.81 -6.07 -10.64
CA SER A 334 8.95 -6.85 -11.89
C SER A 334 9.83 -6.12 -12.90
N PHE A 335 9.56 -4.85 -13.16
CA PHE A 335 10.35 -4.04 -14.08
C PHE A 335 11.81 -3.93 -13.66
N LEU A 336 12.07 -3.73 -12.37
CA LEU A 336 13.44 -3.69 -11.84
C LEU A 336 14.24 -4.94 -12.19
N ASN A 337 13.57 -6.09 -12.27
CA ASN A 337 14.15 -7.38 -12.61
C ASN A 337 14.05 -7.75 -14.10
N GLY A 338 13.77 -6.79 -14.99
CA GLY A 338 13.66 -7.04 -16.43
C GLY A 338 12.52 -7.98 -16.79
N THR A 339 11.45 -8.00 -15.99
CA THR A 339 10.29 -8.87 -16.19
C THR A 339 9.06 -8.03 -16.58
N PRO A 340 8.50 -8.22 -17.78
CA PRO A 340 7.31 -7.49 -18.22
C PRO A 340 6.07 -7.91 -17.42
N VAL A 341 5.03 -7.09 -17.45
CA VAL A 341 3.86 -7.27 -16.61
C VAL A 341 2.58 -7.37 -17.42
N LEU A 342 1.74 -8.36 -17.11
CA LEU A 342 0.35 -8.42 -17.54
C LEU A 342 -0.54 -8.00 -16.36
N ALA A 343 -1.31 -6.90 -16.48
CA ALA A 343 -2.09 -6.41 -15.36
C ALA A 343 -3.50 -5.96 -15.74
N SER A 344 -4.39 -5.91 -14.76
CA SER A 344 -5.76 -5.41 -14.96
C SER A 344 -5.78 -3.90 -15.15
N ARG A 345 -6.63 -3.43 -16.05
CA ARG A 345 -6.86 -2.00 -16.37
C ARG A 345 -7.76 -1.36 -15.31
N ILE A 346 -7.25 -1.22 -14.07
CA ILE A 346 -8.06 -0.71 -12.95
C ILE A 346 -7.24 0.16 -12.00
N GLY A 347 -7.87 1.16 -11.41
CA GLY A 347 -7.23 2.06 -10.43
C GLY A 347 -6.05 2.82 -11.03
N GLY A 348 -4.93 2.82 -10.31
CA GLY A 348 -3.68 3.43 -10.75
C GLY A 348 -2.76 2.51 -11.57
N ILE A 349 -3.13 1.23 -11.76
CA ILE A 349 -2.33 0.27 -12.52
C ILE A 349 -2.03 0.76 -13.95
N PRO A 350 -2.99 1.32 -14.72
CA PRO A 350 -2.71 1.83 -16.06
C PRO A 350 -1.65 2.95 -16.12
N GLU A 351 -1.42 3.64 -15.02
CA GLU A 351 -0.39 4.69 -14.96
C GLU A 351 1.04 4.12 -14.79
N GLN A 352 1.15 2.85 -14.39
CA GLN A 352 2.43 2.17 -14.19
C GLN A 352 2.90 1.41 -15.44
N ILE A 353 1.99 1.09 -16.36
CA ILE A 353 2.26 0.25 -17.53
C ILE A 353 2.08 1.06 -18.80
N GLN A 354 3.13 1.16 -19.59
CA GLN A 354 3.04 1.60 -20.98
C GLN A 354 2.71 0.39 -21.84
N GLU A 355 1.43 0.31 -22.28
CA GLU A 355 0.90 -0.84 -23.03
C GLU A 355 1.72 -1.08 -24.31
N CYS A 356 2.01 -2.34 -24.60
CA CYS A 356 2.89 -2.82 -25.65
C CYS A 356 4.37 -2.41 -25.54
N VAL A 357 4.78 -1.62 -24.53
CA VAL A 357 6.17 -1.19 -24.32
C VAL A 357 6.78 -1.81 -23.06
N THR A 358 6.06 -1.80 -21.92
CA THR A 358 6.53 -2.38 -20.66
C THR A 358 5.68 -3.57 -20.20
N GLY A 359 4.53 -3.80 -20.84
CA GLY A 359 3.61 -4.85 -20.51
C GLY A 359 2.31 -4.77 -21.29
N GLN A 360 1.32 -5.54 -20.83
CA GLN A 360 -0.03 -5.56 -21.39
C GLN A 360 -1.07 -5.28 -20.30
N LEU A 361 -2.20 -4.70 -20.71
CA LEU A 361 -3.34 -4.47 -19.86
C LEU A 361 -4.55 -5.31 -20.33
N PHE A 362 -5.30 -5.85 -19.38
CA PHE A 362 -6.55 -6.57 -19.65
C PHE A 362 -7.70 -5.99 -18.81
N ASP A 363 -8.93 -6.21 -19.25
CA ASP A 363 -10.12 -5.72 -18.55
C ASP A 363 -10.33 -6.47 -17.23
N PRO A 364 -10.52 -5.77 -16.10
CA PRO A 364 -10.63 -6.39 -14.78
C PRO A 364 -11.78 -7.40 -14.74
N ASP A 365 -11.55 -8.52 -14.06
CA ASP A 365 -12.46 -9.66 -13.93
C ASP A 365 -12.89 -10.33 -15.26
N SER A 366 -12.32 -9.93 -16.40
CA SER A 366 -12.56 -10.58 -17.69
C SER A 366 -11.62 -11.77 -17.87
N CYS A 367 -12.16 -12.97 -17.68
CA CYS A 367 -11.42 -14.22 -17.93
C CYS A 367 -11.01 -14.34 -19.41
N ASP A 368 -11.88 -13.93 -20.34
CA ASP A 368 -11.64 -14.10 -21.78
C ASP A 368 -10.60 -13.12 -22.32
N ASP A 369 -10.61 -11.84 -21.87
CA ASP A 369 -9.57 -10.87 -22.24
C ASP A 369 -8.22 -11.28 -21.62
N LEU A 370 -8.22 -11.76 -20.38
CA LEU A 370 -7.01 -12.28 -19.74
C LEU A 370 -6.44 -13.49 -20.51
N ILE A 371 -7.27 -14.41 -21.02
CA ILE A 371 -6.86 -15.51 -21.88
C ILE A 371 -6.19 -14.97 -23.14
N GLN A 372 -6.82 -14.02 -23.82
CA GLN A 372 -6.29 -13.43 -25.06
C GLN A 372 -4.92 -12.78 -24.82
N LYS A 373 -4.81 -11.91 -23.83
CA LYS A 373 -3.56 -11.20 -23.50
C LYS A 373 -2.46 -12.13 -23.02
N MET A 374 -2.79 -13.12 -22.19
CA MET A 374 -1.85 -14.15 -21.72
C MET A 374 -1.33 -15.01 -22.89
N GLY A 375 -2.24 -15.45 -23.77
CA GLY A 375 -1.89 -16.21 -24.97
C GLY A 375 -0.97 -15.42 -25.89
N TRP A 376 -1.27 -14.12 -26.10
CA TRP A 376 -0.42 -13.24 -26.89
C TRP A 376 0.99 -13.12 -26.29
N MET A 377 1.11 -12.88 -24.98
CA MET A 377 2.42 -12.80 -24.31
C MET A 377 3.20 -14.10 -24.41
N LEU A 378 2.56 -15.25 -24.25
CA LEU A 378 3.22 -16.55 -24.36
C LEU A 378 3.74 -16.85 -25.77
N SER A 379 3.09 -16.29 -26.80
CA SER A 379 3.45 -16.50 -28.21
C SER A 379 4.50 -15.52 -28.74
N ASN A 380 4.79 -14.42 -28.00
CA ASN A 380 5.66 -13.33 -28.47
C ASN A 380 6.89 -13.12 -27.57
N LYS A 381 7.70 -14.15 -27.40
CA LYS A 381 8.82 -14.16 -26.42
C LYS A 381 9.86 -13.06 -26.66
N ASP A 382 10.18 -12.72 -27.90
CA ASP A 382 11.13 -11.66 -28.23
C ASP A 382 10.62 -10.29 -27.77
N GLN A 383 9.31 -10.05 -27.91
CA GLN A 383 8.68 -8.82 -27.43
C GLN A 383 8.66 -8.76 -25.90
N LEU A 384 8.53 -9.89 -25.20
CA LEU A 384 8.62 -9.93 -23.73
C LEU A 384 10.00 -9.45 -23.25
N PHE A 385 11.07 -9.86 -23.95
CA PHE A 385 12.42 -9.40 -23.61
C PHE A 385 12.55 -7.87 -23.79
N GLN A 386 12.07 -7.34 -24.91
CA GLN A 386 12.05 -5.88 -25.16
C GLN A 386 11.23 -5.13 -24.10
N MET A 387 10.05 -5.62 -23.76
CA MET A 387 9.19 -5.04 -22.73
C MET A 387 9.87 -5.04 -21.35
N GLY A 388 10.52 -6.14 -20.99
CA GLY A 388 11.25 -6.25 -19.72
C GLY A 388 12.41 -5.25 -19.65
N THR A 389 13.18 -5.12 -20.72
CA THR A 389 14.28 -4.14 -20.82
C THR A 389 13.76 -2.70 -20.74
N ALA A 390 12.66 -2.39 -21.43
CA ALA A 390 12.05 -1.05 -21.37
C ALA A 390 11.52 -0.73 -19.97
N GLY A 391 10.88 -1.69 -19.28
CA GLY A 391 10.43 -1.56 -17.90
C GLY A 391 11.57 -1.30 -16.93
N GLN A 392 12.68 -2.04 -17.08
CA GLN A 392 13.88 -1.87 -16.25
C GLN A 392 14.51 -0.48 -16.46
N ALA A 393 14.63 -0.04 -17.71
CA ALA A 393 15.15 1.29 -18.04
C ALA A 393 14.27 2.41 -17.43
N TYR A 394 12.94 2.27 -17.51
CA TYR A 394 12.00 3.21 -16.90
C TYR A 394 12.20 3.33 -15.40
N VAL A 395 12.23 2.22 -14.68
CA VAL A 395 12.38 2.20 -13.22
C VAL A 395 13.73 2.77 -12.78
N ASN A 396 14.82 2.35 -13.43
CA ASN A 396 16.17 2.82 -13.11
C ASN A 396 16.34 4.32 -13.39
N LYS A 397 15.60 4.88 -14.33
CA LYS A 397 15.65 6.31 -14.65
C LYS A 397 14.82 7.19 -13.74
N THR A 398 13.68 6.67 -13.21
CA THR A 398 12.63 7.56 -12.66
C THR A 398 12.18 7.23 -11.24
N LEU A 399 12.43 6.01 -10.76
CA LEU A 399 11.82 5.52 -9.52
C LEU A 399 12.83 5.08 -8.45
N LEU A 400 14.12 5.38 -8.64
CA LEU A 400 15.10 5.06 -7.61
C LEU A 400 14.86 5.86 -6.33
N ILE A 401 15.22 5.27 -5.20
CA ILE A 401 15.08 5.88 -3.88
C ILE A 401 15.73 7.27 -3.79
N LYS A 402 16.83 7.49 -4.51
CA LYS A 402 17.50 8.80 -4.58
C LYS A 402 16.57 9.86 -5.14
N ASP A 403 16.00 9.63 -6.33
CA ASP A 403 15.18 10.62 -7.04
C ASP A 403 13.86 10.88 -6.29
N HIS A 404 13.28 9.82 -5.73
CA HIS A 404 12.10 9.94 -4.88
C HIS A 404 12.38 10.80 -3.63
N SER A 405 13.49 10.52 -2.94
CA SER A 405 13.85 11.26 -1.72
C SER A 405 14.17 12.72 -1.99
N GLU A 406 14.83 13.03 -3.10
CA GLU A 406 15.08 14.42 -3.51
C GLU A 406 13.76 15.16 -3.77
N ARG A 407 12.80 14.57 -4.48
CA ARG A 407 11.47 15.16 -4.68
C ARG A 407 10.70 15.33 -3.39
N LEU A 408 10.77 14.34 -2.48
CA LEU A 408 10.11 14.42 -1.17
C LEU A 408 10.73 15.54 -0.31
N MET A 409 12.06 15.68 -0.32
CA MET A 409 12.76 16.74 0.41
C MET A 409 12.42 18.13 -0.14
N ASN A 410 12.39 18.30 -1.46
CA ASN A 410 11.97 19.55 -2.09
C ASN A 410 10.52 19.93 -1.71
N LEU A 411 9.62 18.93 -1.61
CA LEU A 411 8.27 19.17 -1.10
C LEU A 411 8.28 19.59 0.36
N PHE A 412 9.10 18.96 1.21
CA PHE A 412 9.21 19.34 2.62
C PHE A 412 9.70 20.76 2.77
N GLU A 413 10.74 21.17 2.04
CA GLU A 413 11.28 22.53 2.05
C GLU A 413 10.24 23.57 1.61
N ALA A 414 9.50 23.27 0.54
CA ALA A 414 8.42 24.13 0.05
C ALA A 414 7.30 24.29 1.11
N VAL A 415 6.91 23.20 1.76
CA VAL A 415 5.88 23.20 2.80
C VAL A 415 6.34 23.98 4.05
N ILE A 416 7.57 23.80 4.47
CA ILE A 416 8.16 24.56 5.61
C ILE A 416 8.20 26.05 5.28
N ALA A 417 8.68 26.42 4.10
CA ALA A 417 8.77 27.82 3.67
C ALA A 417 7.38 28.49 3.61
N ASP A 418 6.36 27.80 3.07
CA ASP A 418 4.99 28.32 3.03
C ASP A 418 4.37 28.44 4.43
N TYR A 419 4.64 27.45 5.29
CA TYR A 419 4.16 27.45 6.67
C TYR A 419 4.75 28.59 7.51
N THR A 420 6.00 28.95 7.28
CA THR A 420 6.70 30.03 8.01
C THR A 420 6.23 31.42 7.58
N ARG A 421 5.70 31.54 6.35
CA ARG A 421 5.15 32.81 5.83
C ARG A 421 3.74 33.14 6.34
N ARG A 422 3.01 32.14 6.87
CA ARG A 422 1.67 32.29 7.45
C ARG A 422 1.73 32.71 8.91
#